data_815c98e4da72af50fe27bece20579c65
#
_entry.id   815c98e4da72af50fe27bece20579c65
#
_cell.length_a   1.000
_cell.length_b   1.000
_cell.length_c   1.000
_cell.angle_alpha   90.00
_cell.angle_beta   90.00
_cell.angle_gamma   90.00
#
_symmetry.space_group_name_H-M   'P 1'
#
loop_
_entity.id
_entity.type
_entity.pdbx_description
1 polymer ?
#
loop_
_entity_poly.entity_id
_entity_poly.type
_entity_poly.pdbx_seq_one_letter_code
_entity_poly.pdbx_strand_id
1 'polypeptide(L)'
;FCFTGVHASGAPNVILVMADDMGWAQTGYYNHPVLKTPNLDDMARNGLRMDRFYAGSPHCSTTRATVLTGRTNDRTGVFTVGSSINKQEKMLPTAFRNAGYATGHFGKWHLNAVSTPEDAPMPLTDPHNPGELGFDYWLAKTNEINIDPLLSRNGTPEQFVGDSSEVLVDEALRFIA
;
A
#
# COMPACT_ATOMS: atom_id res chain seq x y z
N PHE A 1 6.72 6.88 22.20
CA PHE A 1 7.84 7.46 21.43
C PHE A 1 7.26 8.53 20.52
N CYS A 2 7.62 9.80 20.76
CA CYS A 2 7.20 10.94 19.95
C CYS A 2 8.15 10.98 18.75
N PHE A 3 7.70 10.60 17.57
CA PHE A 3 8.46 10.83 16.35
C PHE A 3 8.26 12.29 15.93
N THR A 4 9.21 13.15 16.24
CA THR A 4 9.31 14.43 15.55
C THR A 4 9.86 14.15 14.16
N GLY A 5 8.97 13.99 13.19
CA GLY A 5 9.34 13.90 11.79
C GLY A 5 10.01 15.21 11.37
N VAL A 6 11.28 15.13 11.01
CA VAL A 6 11.96 16.24 10.32
C VAL A 6 11.41 16.26 8.90
N HIS A 7 10.37 17.05 8.67
CA HIS A 7 9.95 17.37 7.31
C HIS A 7 11.10 18.19 6.67
N ALA A 8 11.62 17.69 5.56
CA ALA A 8 12.46 18.52 4.69
C ALA A 8 11.61 19.73 4.27
N SER A 9 11.89 20.92 4.80
CA SER A 9 11.08 22.10 4.58
C SER A 9 11.06 22.43 3.09
N GLY A 10 9.88 22.30 2.45
CA GLY A 10 9.66 22.58 1.03
C GLY A 10 9.49 21.37 0.11
N ALA A 11 9.69 20.14 0.58
CA ALA A 11 9.43 18.95 -0.23
C ALA A 11 7.94 18.52 -0.10
N PRO A 12 7.26 18.15 -1.21
CA PRO A 12 5.84 17.76 -1.16
C PRO A 12 5.65 16.40 -0.49
N ASN A 13 4.54 16.21 0.22
CA ASN A 13 4.12 14.88 0.63
C ASN A 13 3.74 14.04 -0.61
N VAL A 14 4.04 12.75 -0.57
CA VAL A 14 3.71 11.81 -1.64
C VAL A 14 2.79 10.72 -1.09
N ILE A 15 1.57 10.64 -1.62
CA ILE A 15 0.57 9.67 -1.22
C ILE A 15 0.24 8.80 -2.43
N LEU A 16 0.48 7.50 -2.30
CA LEU A 16 0.09 6.50 -3.30
C LEU A 16 -1.14 5.74 -2.81
N VAL A 17 -2.26 5.89 -3.51
CA VAL A 17 -3.49 5.14 -3.23
C VAL A 17 -3.67 4.08 -4.30
N MET A 18 -3.66 2.82 -3.89
CA MET A 18 -3.86 1.69 -4.79
C MET A 18 -5.20 1.03 -4.48
N ALA A 19 -6.11 1.05 -5.45
CA ALA A 19 -7.34 0.26 -5.38
C ALA A 19 -7.04 -1.20 -5.73
N ASP A 20 -7.48 -2.13 -4.87
CA ASP A 20 -7.35 -3.57 -5.09
C ASP A 20 -8.53 -4.07 -5.91
N ASP A 21 -8.27 -4.86 -6.95
CA ASP A 21 -9.26 -5.47 -7.84
C ASP A 21 -10.26 -4.51 -8.50
N MET A 22 -9.90 -3.23 -8.66
CA MET A 22 -10.74 -2.23 -9.32
C MET A 22 -10.60 -2.32 -10.83
N GLY A 23 -11.71 -2.53 -11.53
CA GLY A 23 -11.74 -2.54 -12.99
C GLY A 23 -11.58 -1.14 -13.60
N TRP A 24 -11.00 -1.06 -14.80
CA TRP A 24 -10.69 0.19 -15.50
C TRP A 24 -11.88 1.16 -15.61
N ALA A 25 -13.08 0.66 -15.86
CA ALA A 25 -14.28 1.50 -16.06
C ALA A 25 -15.14 1.69 -14.79
N GLN A 26 -14.64 1.35 -13.61
CA GLN A 26 -15.41 1.38 -12.35
C GLN A 26 -15.38 2.76 -11.65
N THR A 27 -15.28 3.83 -12.42
CA THR A 27 -15.30 5.21 -11.90
C THR A 27 -16.31 6.08 -12.64
N GLY A 28 -16.78 7.14 -11.97
CA GLY A 28 -17.71 8.10 -12.56
C GLY A 28 -17.13 8.81 -13.77
N TYR A 29 -15.85 9.18 -13.75
CA TYR A 29 -15.18 9.85 -14.89
C TYR A 29 -15.01 8.94 -16.13
N TYR A 30 -15.24 7.63 -16.02
CA TYR A 30 -15.41 6.71 -17.14
C TYR A 30 -16.89 6.36 -17.43
N ASN A 31 -17.83 7.15 -16.87
CA ASN A 31 -19.26 6.99 -17.07
C ASN A 31 -19.83 5.65 -16.59
N HIS A 32 -19.32 5.12 -15.45
CA HIS A 32 -19.91 3.93 -14.87
C HIS A 32 -21.40 4.16 -14.55
N PRO A 33 -22.33 3.29 -14.99
CA PRO A 33 -23.77 3.59 -14.92
C PRO A 33 -24.32 3.62 -13.50
N VAL A 34 -23.68 2.94 -12.55
CA VAL A 34 -24.19 2.77 -11.17
C VAL A 34 -23.23 3.38 -10.14
N LEU A 35 -21.93 3.09 -10.23
CA LEU A 35 -20.94 3.52 -9.25
C LEU A 35 -20.76 5.04 -9.30
N LYS A 36 -20.73 5.65 -8.12
CA LYS A 36 -20.49 7.08 -7.93
C LYS A 36 -19.16 7.25 -7.20
N THR A 37 -18.23 7.93 -7.83
CA THR A 37 -16.87 8.16 -7.29
C THR A 37 -16.52 9.64 -7.29
N PRO A 38 -17.29 10.51 -6.56
CA PRO A 38 -17.20 11.95 -6.70
C PRO A 38 -15.80 12.50 -6.38
N ASN A 39 -15.11 11.94 -5.40
CA ASN A 39 -13.75 12.37 -5.04
C ASN A 39 -12.71 11.96 -6.10
N LEU A 40 -12.80 10.75 -6.66
CA LEU A 40 -11.93 10.33 -7.77
C LEU A 40 -12.22 11.12 -9.04
N ASP A 41 -13.50 11.44 -9.29
CA ASP A 41 -13.92 12.27 -10.43
C ASP A 41 -13.37 13.70 -10.30
N ASP A 42 -13.32 14.23 -9.09
CA ASP A 42 -12.73 15.53 -8.80
C ASP A 42 -11.20 15.52 -8.97
N MET A 43 -10.53 14.50 -8.47
CA MET A 43 -9.09 14.30 -8.70
C MET A 43 -8.77 14.17 -10.20
N ALA A 44 -9.58 13.43 -10.95
CA ALA A 44 -9.40 13.30 -12.40
C ALA A 44 -9.60 14.61 -13.16
N ARG A 45 -10.46 15.50 -12.67
CA ARG A 45 -10.75 16.81 -13.26
C ARG A 45 -9.66 17.84 -12.97
N ASN A 46 -9.10 17.80 -11.75
CA ASN A 46 -8.16 18.81 -11.26
C ASN A 46 -6.70 18.36 -11.33
N GLY A 47 -6.44 17.09 -11.63
CA GLY A 47 -5.10 16.49 -11.71
C GLY A 47 -4.74 16.02 -13.12
N LEU A 48 -3.69 15.23 -13.19
CA LEU A 48 -3.27 14.55 -14.42
C LEU A 48 -3.92 13.17 -14.51
N ARG A 49 -4.79 12.95 -15.49
CA ARG A 49 -5.33 11.64 -15.80
C ARG A 49 -4.51 10.95 -16.90
N MET A 50 -4.09 9.73 -16.63
CA MET A 50 -3.34 8.90 -17.57
C MET A 50 -4.21 7.73 -18.03
N ASP A 51 -4.86 7.86 -19.20
CA ASP A 51 -5.81 6.87 -19.70
C ASP A 51 -5.18 5.56 -20.18
N ARG A 52 -3.86 5.54 -20.38
CA ARG A 52 -3.09 4.37 -20.83
C ARG A 52 -2.00 3.99 -19.84
N PHE A 53 -2.29 4.09 -18.57
CA PHE A 53 -1.41 3.63 -17.50
C PHE A 53 -1.91 2.26 -17.01
N TYR A 54 -1.07 1.25 -17.12
CA TYR A 54 -1.46 -0.15 -16.89
C TYR A 54 -0.79 -0.69 -15.63
N ALA A 55 -1.52 -1.58 -14.91
CA ALA A 55 -0.91 -2.40 -13.88
C ALA A 55 0.21 -3.27 -14.47
N GLY A 56 1.28 -3.49 -13.72
CA GLY A 56 2.42 -4.28 -14.20
C GLY A 56 2.10 -5.76 -14.42
N SER A 57 1.00 -6.25 -13.85
CA SER A 57 0.52 -7.62 -13.98
C SER A 57 -0.95 -7.69 -13.56
N PRO A 58 -1.72 -8.72 -13.98
CA PRO A 58 -3.12 -8.87 -13.60
C PRO A 58 -3.33 -9.46 -12.18
N HIS A 59 -2.31 -9.44 -11.33
CA HIS A 59 -2.37 -9.98 -9.97
C HIS A 59 -1.88 -8.98 -8.93
N CYS A 60 -2.36 -9.12 -7.69
CA CYS A 60 -2.09 -8.21 -6.59
C CYS A 60 -0.60 -8.17 -6.19
N SER A 61 0.03 -9.29 -5.82
CA SER A 61 1.44 -9.32 -5.39
C SER A 61 2.40 -8.79 -6.46
N THR A 62 2.22 -9.22 -7.70
CA THR A 62 3.06 -8.85 -8.84
C THR A 62 2.98 -7.36 -9.15
N THR A 63 1.77 -6.78 -9.14
CA THR A 63 1.57 -5.33 -9.35
C THR A 63 2.13 -4.52 -8.18
N ARG A 64 1.95 -4.98 -6.94
CA ARG A 64 2.50 -4.31 -5.74
C ARG A 64 4.03 -4.24 -5.80
N ALA A 65 4.68 -5.34 -6.19
CA ALA A 65 6.12 -5.36 -6.40
C ALA A 65 6.55 -4.35 -7.48
N THR A 66 5.83 -4.26 -8.59
CA THR A 66 6.09 -3.29 -9.66
C THR A 66 5.97 -1.85 -9.16
N VAL A 67 4.92 -1.52 -8.41
CA VAL A 67 4.70 -0.17 -7.85
C VAL A 67 5.82 0.22 -6.88
N LEU A 68 6.21 -0.69 -5.99
CA LEU A 68 7.19 -0.39 -4.95
C LEU A 68 8.64 -0.41 -5.41
N THR A 69 8.93 -0.93 -6.62
CA THR A 69 10.30 -1.02 -7.14
C THR A 69 10.51 -0.23 -8.42
N GLY A 70 9.44 0.14 -9.14
CA GLY A 70 9.52 0.70 -10.49
C GLY A 70 10.05 -0.31 -11.53
N ARG A 71 10.06 -1.61 -11.22
CA ARG A 71 10.57 -2.67 -12.09
C ARG A 71 9.47 -3.63 -12.48
N THR A 72 9.62 -4.33 -13.60
CA THR A 72 8.69 -5.41 -13.95
C THR A 72 8.74 -6.52 -12.91
N ASN A 73 7.60 -7.16 -12.64
CA ASN A 73 7.48 -8.22 -11.65
C ASN A 73 8.46 -9.38 -11.87
N ASP A 74 8.78 -9.73 -13.11
CA ASP A 74 9.76 -10.78 -13.45
C ASP A 74 11.16 -10.52 -12.89
N ARG A 75 11.52 -9.26 -12.69
CA ARG A 75 12.80 -8.86 -12.11
C ARG A 75 12.81 -8.84 -10.58
N THR A 76 11.63 -8.76 -9.97
CA THR A 76 11.50 -8.62 -8.50
C THR A 76 11.40 -9.96 -7.78
N GLY A 77 11.33 -11.07 -8.52
CA GLY A 77 11.11 -12.42 -7.98
C GLY A 77 9.64 -12.71 -7.66
N VAL A 78 8.73 -11.77 -7.91
CA VAL A 78 7.29 -11.95 -7.66
C VAL A 78 6.59 -12.38 -8.94
N PHE A 79 6.51 -13.69 -9.16
CA PHE A 79 5.96 -14.25 -10.40
C PHE A 79 4.46 -14.54 -10.31
N THR A 80 3.94 -14.72 -9.10
CA THR A 80 2.52 -15.05 -8.86
C THR A 80 2.06 -14.49 -7.52
N VAL A 81 0.76 -14.61 -7.26
CA VAL A 81 0.14 -14.27 -5.96
C VAL A 81 0.83 -15.06 -4.83
N GLY A 82 1.10 -14.40 -3.72
CA GLY A 82 1.73 -15.01 -2.55
C GLY A 82 3.25 -15.26 -2.68
N SER A 83 3.88 -14.81 -3.76
CA SER A 83 5.34 -14.78 -3.85
C SER A 83 5.91 -13.64 -3.00
N SER A 84 7.02 -13.90 -2.31
CA SER A 84 7.76 -12.83 -1.64
C SER A 84 8.67 -12.08 -2.61
N ILE A 85 8.82 -10.79 -2.36
CA ILE A 85 9.73 -9.95 -3.13
C ILE A 85 11.19 -10.22 -2.75
N ASN A 86 12.10 -10.15 -3.71
CA ASN A 86 13.52 -10.24 -3.43
C ASN A 86 14.00 -9.09 -2.53
N LYS A 87 14.64 -9.40 -1.40
CA LYS A 87 15.15 -8.39 -0.44
C LYS A 87 16.25 -7.48 -1.01
N GLN A 88 16.85 -7.86 -2.13
CA GLN A 88 17.88 -7.06 -2.82
C GLN A 88 17.29 -5.94 -3.68
N GLU A 89 15.96 -5.91 -3.85
CA GLU A 89 15.30 -4.87 -4.63
C GLU A 89 15.42 -3.50 -3.95
N LYS A 90 15.63 -2.49 -4.78
CA LYS A 90 15.60 -1.10 -4.30
C LYS A 90 14.14 -0.65 -4.19
N MET A 91 13.70 -0.54 -2.97
CA MET A 91 12.32 -0.21 -2.66
C MET A 91 12.10 1.30 -2.65
N LEU A 92 10.95 1.71 -3.18
CA LEU A 92 10.51 3.11 -3.18
C LEU A 92 10.53 3.75 -1.78
N PRO A 93 9.97 3.11 -0.71
CA PRO A 93 10.04 3.68 0.64
C PRO A 93 11.49 3.88 1.12
N THR A 94 12.40 2.97 0.82
CA THR A 94 13.82 3.15 1.16
C THR A 94 14.43 4.37 0.46
N ALA A 95 14.07 4.63 -0.79
CA ALA A 95 14.54 5.83 -1.50
C ALA A 95 14.01 7.11 -0.86
N PHE A 96 12.73 7.15 -0.49
CA PHE A 96 12.14 8.30 0.21
C PHE A 96 12.74 8.51 1.60
N ARG A 97 12.90 7.44 2.39
CA ARG A 97 13.54 7.51 3.69
C ARG A 97 14.96 8.06 3.61
N ASN A 98 15.75 7.64 2.63
CA ASN A 98 17.10 8.16 2.39
C ASN A 98 17.11 9.64 1.96
N ALA A 99 16.00 10.13 1.42
CA ALA A 99 15.78 11.54 1.09
C ALA A 99 15.21 12.35 2.26
N GLY A 100 15.07 11.76 3.46
CA GLY A 100 14.61 12.44 4.68
C GLY A 100 13.09 12.43 4.88
N TYR A 101 12.34 11.63 4.13
CA TYR A 101 10.89 11.45 4.34
C TYR A 101 10.62 10.42 5.43
N ALA A 102 9.58 10.63 6.22
CA ALA A 102 8.91 9.57 6.95
C ALA A 102 8.09 8.72 5.97
N THR A 103 8.12 7.39 6.14
CA THR A 103 7.47 6.46 5.21
C THR A 103 6.46 5.58 5.93
N GLY A 104 5.21 5.53 5.45
CA GLY A 104 4.12 4.75 6.03
C GLY A 104 3.44 3.84 5.02
N HIS A 105 3.03 2.63 5.46
CA HIS A 105 2.22 1.69 4.67
C HIS A 105 0.93 1.35 5.42
N PHE A 106 -0.20 1.43 4.74
CA PHE A 106 -1.53 1.19 5.31
C PHE A 106 -2.32 0.26 4.40
N GLY A 107 -2.66 -0.93 4.90
CA GLY A 107 -3.49 -1.88 4.19
C GLY A 107 -2.82 -3.19 3.77
N LYS A 108 -3.34 -3.79 2.71
CA LYS A 108 -2.87 -5.06 2.16
C LYS A 108 -1.42 -4.97 1.70
N TRP A 109 -0.59 -5.88 2.23
CA TRP A 109 0.83 -5.97 1.87
C TRP A 109 1.10 -6.93 0.71
N HIS A 110 0.82 -8.19 0.90
CA HIS A 110 0.88 -9.28 -0.07
C HIS A 110 2.23 -9.45 -0.82
N LEU A 111 3.35 -9.10 -0.16
CA LEU A 111 4.71 -9.24 -0.68
C LEU A 111 5.61 -10.10 0.23
N ASN A 112 5.03 -10.71 1.26
CA ASN A 112 5.64 -11.76 2.08
C ASN A 112 5.22 -13.14 1.56
N ALA A 113 6.09 -14.13 1.68
CA ALA A 113 5.73 -15.51 1.36
C ALA A 113 4.54 -15.93 2.23
N VAL A 114 3.63 -16.72 1.65
CA VAL A 114 2.47 -17.27 2.36
C VAL A 114 2.93 -18.37 3.35
N SER A 115 3.78 -18.01 4.28
CA SER A 115 4.20 -18.89 5.40
C SER A 115 3.31 -18.68 6.64
N THR A 116 2.58 -17.57 6.67
CA THR A 116 1.55 -17.29 7.68
C THR A 116 0.17 -17.52 7.05
N PRO A 117 -0.79 -18.10 7.78
CA PRO A 117 -2.18 -18.13 7.33
C PRO A 117 -2.59 -16.73 6.84
N GLU A 118 -3.31 -16.66 5.73
CA GLU A 118 -3.73 -15.39 5.11
C GLU A 118 -4.48 -14.46 6.09
N ASP A 119 -5.13 -15.07 7.09
CA ASP A 119 -5.87 -14.38 8.14
C ASP A 119 -5.04 -13.96 9.35
N ALA A 120 -3.81 -14.45 9.49
CA ALA A 120 -2.97 -14.08 10.62
C ALA A 120 -2.39 -12.67 10.44
N PRO A 121 -2.30 -11.89 11.53
CA PRO A 121 -1.58 -10.63 11.51
C PRO A 121 -0.10 -10.89 11.23
N MET A 122 0.49 -10.05 10.39
CA MET A 122 1.89 -10.19 9.98
C MET A 122 2.82 -9.87 11.17
N PRO A 123 3.69 -10.81 11.60
CA PRO A 123 4.58 -10.59 12.72
C PRO A 123 5.78 -9.71 12.33
N LEU A 124 6.36 -9.02 13.31
CA LEU A 124 7.59 -8.26 13.12
C LEU A 124 8.77 -9.13 12.65
N THR A 125 8.73 -10.42 12.97
CA THR A 125 9.75 -11.41 12.59
C THR A 125 9.65 -11.89 11.15
N ASP A 126 8.57 -11.53 10.43
CA ASP A 126 8.49 -11.84 8.99
C ASP A 126 9.58 -11.05 8.25
N PRO A 127 10.52 -11.74 7.56
CA PRO A 127 11.64 -11.08 6.91
C PRO A 127 11.23 -10.21 5.70
N HIS A 128 9.98 -10.25 5.28
CA HIS A 128 9.41 -9.46 4.19
C HIS A 128 8.27 -8.56 4.67
N ASN A 129 8.22 -8.22 5.96
CA ASN A 129 7.26 -7.23 6.45
C ASN A 129 7.57 -5.83 5.87
N PRO A 130 6.62 -4.88 5.89
CA PRO A 130 6.84 -3.54 5.33
C PRO A 130 8.04 -2.81 5.93
N GLY A 131 8.32 -2.98 7.23
CA GLY A 131 9.45 -2.35 7.92
C GLY A 131 10.80 -2.83 7.38
N GLU A 132 10.97 -4.14 7.16
CA GLU A 132 12.16 -4.73 6.56
C GLU A 132 12.40 -4.23 5.12
N LEU A 133 11.34 -3.80 4.45
CA LEU A 133 11.37 -3.31 3.07
C LEU A 133 11.31 -1.78 2.96
N GLY A 134 11.53 -1.06 4.07
CA GLY A 134 11.85 0.35 4.07
C GLY A 134 10.79 1.30 4.59
N PHE A 135 9.66 0.82 5.10
CA PHE A 135 8.67 1.66 5.78
C PHE A 135 9.01 1.87 7.26
N ASP A 136 8.94 3.10 7.73
CA ASP A 136 9.18 3.46 9.13
C ASP A 136 7.98 3.11 10.02
N TYR A 137 6.78 3.15 9.43
CA TYR A 137 5.53 2.84 10.11
C TYR A 137 4.61 2.01 9.22
N TRP A 138 3.86 1.08 9.79
CA TRP A 138 2.88 0.33 9.03
C TRP A 138 1.72 -0.21 9.87
N LEU A 139 0.53 -0.16 9.30
CA LEU A 139 -0.66 -0.86 9.75
C LEU A 139 -1.14 -1.73 8.59
N ALA A 140 -0.89 -3.04 8.66
CA ALA A 140 -1.01 -3.90 7.51
C ALA A 140 -1.56 -5.29 7.84
N LYS A 141 -2.02 -5.96 6.79
CA LYS A 141 -2.33 -7.39 6.75
C LYS A 141 -1.72 -8.01 5.50
N THR A 142 -1.46 -9.31 5.53
CA THR A 142 -0.87 -10.02 4.39
C THR A 142 -1.78 -9.93 3.17
N ASN A 143 -3.05 -10.29 3.30
CA ASN A 143 -3.98 -10.35 2.17
C ASN A 143 -5.29 -9.61 2.47
N GLU A 144 -6.41 -10.30 2.55
CA GLU A 144 -7.74 -9.71 2.64
C GLU A 144 -7.95 -8.85 3.88
N ILE A 145 -8.69 -7.76 3.71
CA ILE A 145 -9.04 -6.83 4.78
C ILE A 145 -10.56 -6.68 4.74
N ASN A 146 -11.22 -7.01 5.84
CA ASN A 146 -12.66 -7.09 5.97
C ASN A 146 -13.20 -6.09 7.01
N ILE A 147 -14.49 -6.22 7.35
CA ILE A 147 -15.09 -5.53 8.50
C ILE A 147 -14.46 -6.05 9.80
N ASP A 148 -14.31 -5.17 10.77
CA ASP A 148 -13.68 -5.46 12.05
C ASP A 148 -12.31 -6.15 11.89
N PRO A 149 -11.36 -5.53 11.20
CA PRO A 149 -10.13 -6.20 10.80
C PRO A 149 -9.18 -6.40 11.99
N LEU A 150 -8.55 -7.58 12.02
CA LEU A 150 -7.35 -7.83 12.82
C LEU A 150 -6.14 -7.46 11.96
N LEU A 151 -5.46 -6.36 12.30
CA LEU A 151 -4.30 -5.84 11.58
C LEU A 151 -3.04 -5.96 12.42
N SER A 152 -1.90 -5.77 11.79
CA SER A 152 -0.61 -5.69 12.46
C SER A 152 -0.09 -4.26 12.41
N ARG A 153 0.08 -3.65 13.59
CA ARG A 153 0.75 -2.35 13.75
C ARG A 153 2.21 -2.57 14.08
N ASN A 154 3.09 -2.36 13.12
CA ASN A 154 4.54 -2.60 13.27
C ASN A 154 4.86 -3.97 13.89
N GLY A 155 4.15 -5.03 13.47
CA GLY A 155 4.34 -6.39 13.97
C GLY A 155 3.51 -6.76 15.20
N THR A 156 2.78 -5.82 15.79
CA THR A 156 1.89 -6.09 16.93
C THR A 156 0.45 -6.25 16.44
N PRO A 157 -0.20 -7.38 16.71
CA PRO A 157 -1.62 -7.58 16.38
C PRO A 157 -2.53 -6.61 17.12
N GLU A 158 -3.46 -6.00 16.38
CA GLU A 158 -4.45 -5.07 16.94
C GLU A 158 -5.82 -5.30 16.26
N GLN A 159 -6.86 -5.45 17.09
CA GLN A 159 -8.23 -5.62 16.63
C GLN A 159 -8.90 -4.25 16.46
N PHE A 160 -9.47 -4.01 15.30
CA PHE A 160 -10.24 -2.81 15.01
C PHE A 160 -11.72 -3.13 14.87
N VAL A 161 -12.57 -2.10 14.95
CA VAL A 161 -14.01 -2.18 14.75
C VAL A 161 -14.39 -1.25 13.61
N GLY A 162 -15.24 -1.71 12.71
CA GLY A 162 -15.75 -0.94 11.57
C GLY A 162 -15.18 -1.36 10.23
N ASP A 163 -15.37 -0.51 9.23
CA ASP A 163 -14.86 -0.75 7.88
C ASP A 163 -13.34 -0.56 7.82
N SER A 164 -12.68 -1.51 7.23
CA SER A 164 -11.21 -1.49 7.11
C SER A 164 -10.69 -0.28 6.34
N SER A 165 -11.44 0.20 5.33
CA SER A 165 -11.03 1.37 4.56
C SER A 165 -11.02 2.63 5.42
N GLU A 166 -12.02 2.80 6.29
CA GLU A 166 -12.07 3.91 7.25
C GLU A 166 -10.92 3.82 8.26
N VAL A 167 -10.71 2.63 8.85
CA VAL A 167 -9.62 2.38 9.81
C VAL A 167 -8.26 2.74 9.20
N LEU A 168 -8.00 2.29 7.98
CA LEU A 168 -6.72 2.53 7.29
C LEU A 168 -6.52 3.98 6.89
N VAL A 169 -7.58 4.66 6.43
CA VAL A 169 -7.53 6.08 6.07
C VAL A 169 -7.33 6.93 7.32
N ASP A 170 -8.03 6.66 8.41
CA ASP A 170 -7.86 7.37 9.67
C ASP A 170 -6.44 7.24 10.21
N GLU A 171 -5.85 6.05 10.11
CA GLU A 171 -4.46 5.84 10.51
C GLU A 171 -3.46 6.56 9.60
N ALA A 172 -3.71 6.56 8.29
CA ALA A 172 -2.88 7.30 7.34
C ALA A 172 -2.94 8.81 7.60
N LEU A 173 -4.13 9.34 7.90
CA LEU A 173 -4.30 10.76 8.26
C LEU A 173 -3.57 11.12 9.56
N ARG A 174 -3.58 10.24 10.58
CA ARG A 174 -2.80 10.44 11.81
C ARG A 174 -1.29 10.44 11.56
N PHE A 175 -0.83 9.62 10.61
CA PHE A 175 0.58 9.57 10.24
C PHE A 175 1.03 10.84 9.48
N ILE A 176 0.15 11.43 8.67
CA ILE A 176 0.42 12.63 7.86
C ILE A 176 0.39 13.91 8.70
N ALA A 177 -0.44 13.95 9.76
CA ALA A 177 -0.62 15.13 10.62
C ALA A 177 0.60 15.42 11.48
#